data_646b47ba315cbc43dd79d34d2e144513
#
_entry.id   646b47ba315cbc43dd79d34d2e144513
#
_cell.length_a   1.000
_cell.length_b   1.000
_cell.length_c   1.000
_cell.angle_alpha   90.00
_cell.angle_beta   90.00
_cell.angle_gamma   90.00
#
_symmetry.space_group_name_H-M   'P 1'
#
loop_
_entity.id
_entity.type
_entity.pdbx_description
1 polymer ?
#
loop_
_entity_poly.entity_id
_entity_poly.type
_entity_poly.pdbx_seq_one_letter_code
_entity_poly.pdbx_strand_id
1 'polypeptide(L)'
;MGMCQMNDKKPLIIIAGPTAVGKSAISIKLAKDIGGEIISADSVQVYRHMDIGSAKITKDEMQGVKHYLIDVLDPKDEFSAALFKDMAKNAAEEIYDNGHIPIVVGGTGFYIQGLLYDIDFKGNPVNEEYRSYLLDYADKNGNEALHDILKKIDPEAA
;
A
#
# COMPACT_ATOMS: atom_id res chain seq x y z
N MET A 1 21.20 27.46 26.86
CA MET A 1 21.72 26.48 25.91
C MET A 1 20.57 25.54 25.59
N GLY A 2 19.83 25.84 24.51
CA GLY A 2 18.72 25.01 24.06
C GLY A 2 19.30 23.79 23.36
N MET A 3 19.08 22.59 23.93
CA MET A 3 19.32 21.34 23.23
C MET A 3 18.36 21.28 22.06
N CYS A 4 18.89 21.39 20.84
CA CYS A 4 18.18 21.08 19.62
C CYS A 4 17.71 19.63 19.74
N GLN A 5 16.40 19.39 19.88
CA GLN A 5 15.84 18.07 19.74
C GLN A 5 16.06 17.66 18.29
N MET A 6 17.09 16.86 18.06
CA MET A 6 17.23 16.13 16.80
C MET A 6 16.00 15.22 16.73
N ASN A 7 15.10 15.55 15.82
CA ASN A 7 13.97 14.72 15.48
C ASN A 7 14.58 13.43 14.87
N ASP A 8 14.63 12.34 15.65
CA ASP A 8 15.19 11.05 15.24
C ASP A 8 14.26 10.44 14.15
N LYS A 9 14.39 10.98 12.94
CA LYS A 9 13.70 10.40 11.78
C LYS A 9 14.36 9.07 11.43
N LYS A 10 13.65 8.00 11.64
CA LYS A 10 14.08 6.66 11.23
C LYS A 10 14.17 6.57 9.71
N PRO A 11 15.22 5.99 9.11
CA PRO A 11 15.39 5.92 7.66
C PRO A 11 14.38 4.96 7.04
N LEU A 12 13.70 5.38 5.98
CA LEU A 12 12.80 4.56 5.15
C LEU A 12 13.23 4.70 3.69
N ILE A 13 13.47 3.58 3.01
CA ILE A 13 13.81 3.58 1.59
C ILE A 13 12.58 3.15 0.79
N ILE A 14 12.32 3.83 -0.34
CA ILE A 14 11.20 3.49 -1.23
C ILE A 14 11.72 3.24 -2.63
N ILE A 15 11.36 2.07 -3.19
CA ILE A 15 11.64 1.68 -4.57
C ILE A 15 10.31 1.56 -5.30
N ALA A 16 9.92 2.59 -6.01
CA ALA A 16 8.68 2.66 -6.77
C ALA A 16 8.92 2.61 -8.28
N GLY A 17 7.95 2.09 -9.02
CA GLY A 17 8.00 2.08 -10.49
C GLY A 17 7.04 1.04 -11.10
N PRO A 18 6.87 1.03 -12.44
CA PRO A 18 5.96 0.13 -13.12
C PRO A 18 6.39 -1.34 -12.98
N THR A 19 5.48 -2.25 -13.35
CA THR A 19 5.75 -3.69 -13.34
C THR A 19 6.87 -4.04 -14.32
N ALA A 20 7.62 -5.12 -14.02
CA ALA A 20 8.69 -5.67 -14.86
C ALA A 20 9.95 -4.80 -15.10
N VAL A 21 10.15 -3.71 -14.34
CA VAL A 21 11.37 -2.87 -14.44
C VAL A 21 12.54 -3.33 -13.56
N GLY A 22 12.41 -4.49 -12.90
CA GLY A 22 13.50 -5.04 -12.08
C GLY A 22 13.53 -4.57 -10.62
N LYS A 23 12.46 -3.96 -10.09
CA LYS A 23 12.39 -3.50 -8.67
C LYS A 23 12.77 -4.59 -7.67
N SER A 24 12.22 -5.80 -7.83
CA SER A 24 12.47 -6.91 -6.90
C SER A 24 13.94 -7.30 -6.85
N ALA A 25 14.60 -7.41 -8.00
CA ALA A 25 16.02 -7.77 -8.05
C ALA A 25 16.92 -6.70 -7.37
N ILE A 26 16.66 -5.42 -7.65
CA ILE A 26 17.44 -4.33 -7.07
C ILE A 26 17.17 -4.17 -5.58
N SER A 27 15.92 -4.39 -5.13
CA SER A 27 15.57 -4.28 -3.71
C SER A 27 16.22 -5.39 -2.87
N ILE A 28 16.29 -6.62 -3.38
CA ILE A 28 16.96 -7.72 -2.69
C ILE A 28 18.45 -7.45 -2.57
N LYS A 29 19.11 -6.99 -3.66
CA LYS A 29 20.50 -6.61 -3.62
C LYS A 29 20.76 -5.51 -2.59
N LEU A 30 19.97 -4.44 -2.63
CA LEU A 30 20.09 -3.34 -1.69
C LEU A 30 19.88 -3.80 -0.24
N ALA A 31 18.82 -4.62 0.01
CA ALA A 31 18.55 -5.16 1.34
C ALA A 31 19.73 -5.93 1.92
N LYS A 32 20.41 -6.74 1.09
CA LYS A 32 21.63 -7.47 1.51
C LYS A 32 22.80 -6.53 1.80
N ASP A 33 22.98 -5.51 0.99
CA ASP A 33 24.11 -4.57 1.11
C ASP A 33 24.01 -3.70 2.37
N ILE A 34 22.78 -3.34 2.81
CA ILE A 34 22.57 -2.42 3.93
C ILE A 34 21.95 -3.06 5.19
N GLY A 35 21.71 -4.37 5.19
CA GLY A 35 20.99 -5.03 6.29
C GLY A 35 19.53 -4.60 6.37
N GLY A 36 18.84 -4.52 5.22
CA GLY A 36 17.45 -4.10 5.15
C GLY A 36 16.48 -5.28 5.03
N GLU A 37 15.20 -5.02 5.29
CA GLU A 37 14.08 -5.94 5.05
C GLU A 37 13.02 -5.25 4.16
N ILE A 38 12.25 -6.04 3.41
CA ILE A 38 11.37 -5.54 2.36
C ILE A 38 9.90 -5.53 2.81
N ILE A 39 9.21 -4.42 2.52
CA ILE A 39 7.75 -4.29 2.67
C ILE A 39 7.15 -4.19 1.26
N SER A 40 6.34 -5.17 0.86
CA SER A 40 5.69 -5.16 -0.45
C SER A 40 4.54 -4.15 -0.48
N ALA A 41 4.60 -3.18 -1.40
CA ALA A 41 3.53 -2.23 -1.69
C ALA A 41 2.78 -2.64 -2.98
N ASP A 42 2.25 -3.86 -2.98
CA ASP A 42 1.49 -4.45 -4.08
C ASP A 42 0.09 -4.85 -3.61
N SER A 43 -0.92 -4.57 -4.42
CA SER A 43 -2.32 -4.81 -4.07
C SER A 43 -2.78 -6.25 -4.26
N VAL A 44 -1.96 -7.10 -4.88
CA VAL A 44 -2.31 -8.49 -5.20
C VAL A 44 -1.44 -9.49 -4.46
N GLN A 45 -0.13 -9.22 -4.33
CA GLN A 45 0.81 -10.14 -3.67
C GLN A 45 0.54 -10.33 -2.17
N VAL A 46 -0.25 -9.46 -1.55
CA VAL A 46 -0.70 -9.55 -0.16
C VAL A 46 -1.60 -10.77 0.09
N TYR A 47 -2.33 -11.22 -0.93
CA TYR A 47 -3.29 -12.33 -0.80
C TYR A 47 -2.62 -13.70 -0.94
N ARG A 48 -2.98 -14.62 -0.04
CA ARG A 48 -2.58 -16.04 -0.12
C ARG A 48 -3.16 -16.69 -1.36
N HIS A 49 -2.45 -17.66 -1.91
CA HIS A 49 -2.90 -18.50 -3.05
C HIS A 49 -3.11 -17.73 -4.37
N MET A 50 -2.81 -16.44 -4.42
CA MET A 50 -2.83 -15.67 -5.67
C MET A 50 -1.44 -15.60 -6.27
N ASP A 51 -0.89 -16.76 -6.69
CA ASP A 51 0.50 -16.90 -7.10
C ASP A 51 0.67 -16.76 -8.62
N ILE A 52 -0.36 -17.18 -9.38
CA ILE A 52 -0.33 -17.16 -10.84
C ILE A 52 -0.84 -15.80 -11.35
N GLY A 53 -0.07 -15.15 -12.23
CA GLY A 53 -0.43 -13.86 -12.84
C GLY A 53 -0.19 -12.63 -11.96
N SER A 54 0.19 -12.80 -10.69
CA SER A 54 0.49 -11.72 -9.76
C SER A 54 1.97 -11.30 -9.74
N ALA A 55 2.82 -12.03 -10.47
CA ALA A 55 4.28 -11.89 -10.38
C ALA A 55 4.79 -11.92 -8.94
N LYS A 56 4.14 -12.72 -8.08
CA LYS A 56 4.52 -12.87 -6.67
C LYS A 56 5.93 -13.46 -6.59
N ILE A 57 6.75 -12.82 -5.77
CA ILE A 57 8.11 -13.28 -5.54
C ILE A 57 8.12 -14.62 -4.79
N THR A 58 8.89 -15.58 -5.28
CA THR A 58 9.06 -16.89 -4.64
C THR A 58 10.08 -16.83 -3.50
N LYS A 59 10.08 -17.83 -2.62
CA LYS A 59 11.06 -17.93 -1.52
C LYS A 59 12.51 -17.99 -2.02
N ASP A 60 12.74 -18.68 -3.14
CA ASP A 60 14.06 -18.76 -3.76
C ASP A 60 14.52 -17.40 -4.30
N GLU A 61 13.60 -16.66 -4.94
CA GLU A 61 13.86 -15.32 -5.43
C GLU A 61 14.09 -14.31 -4.30
N MET A 62 13.48 -14.49 -3.14
CA MET A 62 13.73 -13.66 -1.94
C MET A 62 15.16 -13.80 -1.42
N GLN A 63 15.86 -14.87 -1.76
CA GLN A 63 17.28 -15.11 -1.44
C GLN A 63 17.63 -14.90 0.05
N GLY A 64 16.71 -15.25 0.95
CA GLY A 64 16.88 -15.11 2.40
C GLY A 64 16.55 -13.72 2.96
N VAL A 65 16.22 -12.73 2.13
CA VAL A 65 15.74 -11.42 2.58
C VAL A 65 14.30 -11.55 3.07
N LYS A 66 14.00 -11.06 4.27
CA LYS A 66 12.64 -11.08 4.82
C LYS A 66 11.75 -10.09 4.08
N HIS A 67 10.56 -10.56 3.71
CA HIS A 67 9.54 -9.78 3.04
C HIS A 67 8.27 -9.75 3.88
N TYR A 68 7.69 -8.56 4.02
CA TYR A 68 6.42 -8.30 4.70
C TYR A 68 5.32 -7.98 3.69
N LEU A 69 4.09 -8.18 4.08
CA LEU A 69 2.89 -7.92 3.28
C LEU A 69 2.81 -8.79 2.01
N ILE A 70 3.34 -10.01 2.08
CA ILE A 70 3.16 -11.05 1.07
C ILE A 70 2.48 -12.23 1.76
N ASP A 71 1.42 -12.79 1.15
CA ASP A 71 0.67 -13.96 1.66
C ASP A 71 0.09 -13.76 3.08
N VAL A 72 -0.34 -12.57 3.42
CA VAL A 72 -0.82 -12.26 4.77
C VAL A 72 -2.35 -12.22 4.90
N LEU A 73 -3.08 -11.98 3.80
CA LEU A 73 -4.54 -11.90 3.77
C LEU A 73 -5.17 -13.08 3.02
N ASP A 74 -6.41 -13.41 3.37
CA ASP A 74 -7.24 -14.31 2.56
C ASP A 74 -7.82 -13.54 1.36
N PRO A 75 -8.01 -14.15 0.18
CA PRO A 75 -8.64 -13.49 -0.97
C PRO A 75 -10.03 -12.90 -0.74
N LYS A 76 -10.70 -13.29 0.35
CA LYS A 76 -11.99 -12.73 0.77
C LYS A 76 -11.88 -11.49 1.63
N ASP A 77 -10.69 -11.20 2.16
CA ASP A 77 -10.46 -10.05 3.00
C ASP A 77 -10.37 -8.79 2.14
N GLU A 78 -10.92 -7.69 2.64
CA GLU A 78 -10.76 -6.39 1.98
C GLU A 78 -9.36 -5.82 2.25
N PHE A 79 -8.70 -5.36 1.20
CA PHE A 79 -7.41 -4.69 1.31
C PHE A 79 -7.48 -3.27 0.73
N SER A 80 -7.38 -2.29 1.59
CA SER A 80 -7.47 -0.87 1.26
C SER A 80 -6.14 -0.16 1.50
N ALA A 81 -6.01 1.08 0.98
CA ALA A 81 -4.85 1.93 1.25
C ALA A 81 -4.68 2.27 2.74
N ALA A 82 -5.80 2.37 3.48
CA ALA A 82 -5.79 2.55 4.93
C ALA A 82 -5.16 1.34 5.62
N LEU A 83 -5.65 0.13 5.31
CA LEU A 83 -5.13 -1.10 5.88
C LEU A 83 -3.66 -1.33 5.49
N PHE A 84 -3.29 -1.07 4.22
CA PHE A 84 -1.90 -1.11 3.79
C PHE A 84 -1.02 -0.20 4.66
N LYS A 85 -1.43 1.05 4.85
CA LYS A 85 -0.67 2.02 5.65
C LYS A 85 -0.41 1.52 7.07
N ASP A 86 -1.45 1.02 7.73
CA ASP A 86 -1.35 0.52 9.11
C ASP A 86 -0.43 -0.72 9.17
N MET A 87 -0.60 -1.67 8.27
CA MET A 87 0.24 -2.86 8.20
C MET A 87 1.70 -2.53 7.85
N ALA A 88 1.94 -1.59 6.92
CA ALA A 88 3.28 -1.16 6.54
C ALA A 88 4.00 -0.42 7.68
N LYS A 89 3.29 0.40 8.45
CA LYS A 89 3.84 1.04 9.66
C LYS A 89 4.24 0.02 10.70
N ASN A 90 3.37 -0.95 10.99
CA ASN A 90 3.68 -2.02 11.95
C ASN A 90 4.89 -2.85 11.49
N ALA A 91 4.97 -3.20 10.20
CA ALA A 91 6.11 -3.89 9.64
C ALA A 91 7.41 -3.06 9.74
N ALA A 92 7.32 -1.75 9.47
CA ALA A 92 8.48 -0.86 9.59
C ALA A 92 8.99 -0.77 11.04
N GLU A 93 8.10 -0.67 12.03
CA GLU A 93 8.51 -0.68 13.44
C GLU A 93 9.18 -2.02 13.82
N GLU A 94 8.63 -3.16 13.42
CA GLU A 94 9.26 -4.47 13.63
C GLU A 94 10.67 -4.55 13.01
N ILE A 95 10.84 -4.02 11.79
CA ILE A 95 12.13 -3.97 11.10
C ILE A 95 13.13 -3.10 11.87
N TYR A 96 12.71 -1.94 12.37
CA TYR A 96 13.57 -1.07 13.18
C TYR A 96 13.96 -1.73 14.51
N ASP A 97 13.02 -2.41 15.16
CA ASP A 97 13.28 -3.10 16.44
C ASP A 97 14.30 -4.25 16.27
N ASN A 98 14.35 -4.84 15.07
CA ASN A 98 15.36 -5.83 14.69
C ASN A 98 16.71 -5.19 14.29
N GLY A 99 16.83 -3.87 14.31
CA GLY A 99 18.05 -3.14 13.92
C GLY A 99 18.28 -3.06 12.41
N HIS A 100 17.24 -3.29 11.60
CA HIS A 100 17.29 -3.27 10.14
C HIS A 100 16.67 -1.99 9.55
N ILE A 101 16.85 -1.79 8.24
CA ILE A 101 16.29 -0.64 7.51
C ILE A 101 15.11 -1.13 6.66
N PRO A 102 13.89 -0.57 6.81
CA PRO A 102 12.77 -0.94 5.98
C PRO A 102 12.90 -0.39 4.55
N ILE A 103 12.61 -1.24 3.56
CA ILE A 103 12.61 -0.93 2.14
C ILE A 103 11.21 -1.22 1.59
N VAL A 104 10.44 -0.18 1.29
CA VAL A 104 9.12 -0.31 0.66
C VAL A 104 9.28 -0.48 -0.84
N VAL A 105 8.74 -1.55 -1.40
CA VAL A 105 8.92 -1.91 -2.82
C VAL A 105 7.56 -2.16 -3.47
N GLY A 106 7.23 -1.42 -4.53
CA GLY A 106 5.96 -1.68 -5.22
C GLY A 106 5.64 -0.75 -6.38
N GLY A 107 4.48 -0.99 -6.98
CA GLY A 107 3.94 -0.20 -8.09
C GLY A 107 2.65 0.55 -7.75
N THR A 108 2.06 0.30 -6.59
CA THR A 108 0.79 0.92 -6.18
C THR A 108 1.05 2.30 -5.58
N GLY A 109 1.10 3.32 -6.45
CA GLY A 109 1.49 4.69 -6.07
C GLY A 109 0.62 5.27 -4.94
N PHE A 110 -0.68 4.99 -4.94
CA PHE A 110 -1.61 5.45 -3.92
C PHE A 110 -1.28 4.90 -2.51
N TYR A 111 -0.81 3.66 -2.43
CA TYR A 111 -0.36 3.05 -1.17
C TYR A 111 0.90 3.75 -0.64
N ILE A 112 1.86 3.96 -1.54
CA ILE A 112 3.13 4.62 -1.21
C ILE A 112 2.88 6.06 -0.76
N GLN A 113 2.03 6.80 -1.46
CA GLN A 113 1.64 8.16 -1.06
C GLN A 113 0.95 8.18 0.30
N GLY A 114 0.02 7.24 0.54
CA GLY A 114 -0.66 7.11 1.83
C GLY A 114 0.29 6.92 3.00
N LEU A 115 1.34 6.12 2.80
CA LEU A 115 2.38 5.87 3.80
C LEU A 115 3.30 7.09 3.98
N LEU A 116 3.79 7.68 2.89
CA LEU A 116 4.75 8.80 2.90
C LEU A 116 4.19 10.08 3.53
N TYR A 117 2.98 10.42 3.16
CA TYR A 117 2.33 11.67 3.59
C TYR A 117 1.46 11.47 4.81
N ASP A 118 1.45 10.25 5.37
CA ASP A 118 0.60 9.85 6.50
C ASP A 118 -0.87 10.24 6.29
N ILE A 119 -1.36 10.04 5.06
CA ILE A 119 -2.72 10.45 4.69
C ILE A 119 -3.71 9.78 5.64
N ASP A 120 -4.57 10.59 6.26
CA ASP A 120 -5.67 10.06 7.06
C ASP A 120 -6.79 9.57 6.14
N PHE A 121 -6.86 8.25 5.96
CA PHE A 121 -7.93 7.60 5.21
C PHE A 121 -9.21 7.42 6.04
N LYS A 122 -9.24 7.89 7.29
CA LYS A 122 -10.44 7.91 8.11
C LYS A 122 -11.37 9.01 7.62
N GLY A 123 -11.78 8.89 6.35
CA GLY A 123 -12.88 9.66 5.79
C GLY A 123 -14.17 9.42 6.58
N ASN A 124 -15.21 10.20 6.28
CA ASN A 124 -16.54 10.02 6.85
C ASN A 124 -16.93 8.53 6.80
N PRO A 125 -17.53 8.01 7.89
CA PRO A 125 -18.01 6.63 7.89
C PRO A 125 -18.86 6.39 6.64
N VAL A 126 -18.58 5.30 5.95
CA VAL A 126 -19.34 4.95 4.73
C VAL A 126 -20.79 4.84 5.12
N ASN A 127 -21.63 5.70 4.54
CA ASN A 127 -23.06 5.58 4.69
C ASN A 127 -23.56 4.52 3.70
N GLU A 128 -23.67 3.28 4.18
CA GLU A 128 -24.04 2.12 3.36
C GLU A 128 -25.45 2.29 2.75
N GLU A 129 -26.37 2.96 3.45
CA GLU A 129 -27.71 3.26 2.93
C GLU A 129 -27.65 4.22 1.74
N TYR A 130 -26.84 5.27 1.86
CA TYR A 130 -26.61 6.21 0.77
C TYR A 130 -25.88 5.58 -0.40
N ARG A 131 -24.89 4.72 -0.14
CA ARG A 131 -24.19 3.96 -1.17
C ARG A 131 -25.14 3.04 -1.94
N SER A 132 -26.00 2.31 -1.22
CA SER A 132 -27.02 1.45 -1.81
C SER A 132 -27.99 2.24 -2.68
N TYR A 133 -28.44 3.39 -2.20
CA TYR A 133 -29.26 4.31 -2.98
C TYR A 133 -28.59 4.77 -4.29
N LEU A 134 -27.30 5.11 -4.24
CA LEU A 134 -26.56 5.54 -5.44
C LEU A 134 -26.37 4.38 -6.44
N LEU A 135 -26.15 3.15 -5.97
CA LEU A 135 -26.09 1.96 -6.82
C LEU A 135 -27.43 1.71 -7.50
N ASP A 136 -28.52 1.71 -6.76
CA ASP A 136 -29.87 1.56 -7.30
C ASP A 136 -30.22 2.68 -8.29
N TYR A 137 -29.75 3.89 -8.04
CA TYR A 137 -29.94 5.03 -8.95
C TYR A 137 -29.19 4.82 -10.27
N ALA A 138 -27.94 4.36 -10.20
CA ALA A 138 -27.13 4.05 -11.38
C ALA A 138 -27.75 2.92 -12.22
N ASP A 139 -28.24 1.86 -11.57
CA ASP A 139 -28.91 0.75 -12.25
C ASP A 139 -30.18 1.18 -13.01
N LYS A 140 -30.92 2.15 -12.44
CA LYS A 140 -32.18 2.65 -13.05
C LYS A 140 -31.98 3.72 -14.11
N ASN A 141 -30.97 4.56 -13.95
CA ASN A 141 -30.81 5.77 -14.76
C ASN A 141 -29.51 5.79 -15.59
N GLY A 142 -28.64 4.84 -15.36
CA GLY A 142 -27.32 4.75 -16.01
C GLY A 142 -26.21 5.54 -15.28
N ASN A 143 -24.98 5.18 -15.59
CA ASN A 143 -23.79 5.79 -14.97
C ASN A 143 -23.63 7.28 -15.31
N GLU A 144 -24.06 7.73 -16.49
CA GLU A 144 -24.01 9.13 -16.89
C GLU A 144 -24.87 10.00 -15.98
N ALA A 145 -26.08 9.54 -15.63
CA ALA A 145 -26.96 10.26 -14.71
C ALA A 145 -26.38 10.37 -13.29
N LEU A 146 -25.68 9.33 -12.83
CA LEU A 146 -24.96 9.35 -11.55
C LEU A 146 -23.77 10.33 -11.60
N HIS A 147 -23.02 10.34 -12.70
CA HIS A 147 -21.91 11.29 -12.92
C HIS A 147 -22.40 12.74 -12.96
N ASP A 148 -23.57 13.01 -13.56
CA ASP A 148 -24.18 14.34 -13.56
C ASP A 148 -24.58 14.83 -12.15
N ILE A 149 -24.92 13.90 -11.23
CA ILE A 149 -25.12 14.23 -9.81
C ILE A 149 -23.80 14.63 -9.17
N LEU A 150 -22.73 13.85 -9.38
CA LEU A 150 -21.41 14.16 -8.86
C LEU A 150 -20.93 15.52 -9.35
N LYS A 151 -21.06 15.79 -10.64
CA LYS A 151 -20.67 17.06 -11.26
C LYS A 151 -21.36 18.29 -10.69
N LYS A 152 -22.57 18.14 -10.14
CA LYS A 152 -23.29 19.24 -9.47
C LYS A 152 -22.81 19.46 -8.04
N ILE A 153 -22.35 18.40 -7.37
CA ILE A 153 -21.92 18.41 -5.95
C ILE A 153 -20.44 18.73 -5.86
N ASP A 154 -19.63 18.07 -6.67
CA ASP A 154 -18.17 18.22 -6.71
C ASP A 154 -17.69 18.22 -8.17
N PRO A 155 -17.66 19.39 -8.81
CA PRO A 155 -17.23 19.53 -10.20
C PRO A 155 -15.75 19.20 -10.43
N GLU A 156 -14.90 19.26 -9.37
CA GLU A 156 -13.48 18.97 -9.47
C GLU A 156 -13.20 17.45 -9.44
N ALA A 157 -14.06 16.67 -8.79
CA ALA A 157 -13.96 15.22 -8.71
C ALA A 157 -14.65 14.50 -9.88
N ALA A 158 -15.47 15.20 -10.66
CA ALA A 158 -16.22 14.68 -11.82
C ALA A 158 -15.40 14.83 -13.18
#